data_2f243c47d98c75f95389362a7c21d297
#
_entry.id   2f243c47d98c75f95389362a7c21d297
#
_cell.length_a   1.000
_cell.length_b   1.000
_cell.length_c   1.000
_cell.angle_alpha   90.00
_cell.angle_beta   90.00
_cell.angle_gamma   90.00
#
_symmetry.space_group_name_H-M   'P 1'
#
loop_
_entity.id
_entity.type
_entity.pdbx_description
1 polymer ?
#
loop_
_entity_poly.entity_id
_entity_poly.type
_entity_poly.pdbx_seq_one_letter_code
_entity_poly.pdbx_strand_id
1 'polypeptide(L)'
;MDAAKYHIILIDAIGTGESSKPSDGLKASFPRYNYDDMVTAQYRLLTEGLQIDHIRAIIGFSMGGMNTWLWGIKYPNYMDAIVPMAASPCAMNGRNYITRKFISDSIRKDPAWQGGNYTEQPKSAQFATIYYNFATNLGTAQLVQKAPSYVEADEMVAKAFAAPYTVDANDILYQWEASTDFNPVGYQNIKADILVINSADDERNPIELGVCAKALNEIGHGTEFLIPAGPNTNGHATTFNANLWKDAFAEFIKNVPHGNQ
;
A
#
# COMPACT_ATOMS: atom_id res chain seq x y z
N MET A 1 11.98 -14.37 1.73
CA MET A 1 11.78 -15.05 3.04
C MET A 1 11.80 -16.55 2.79
N ASP A 2 12.32 -17.31 3.75
CA ASP A 2 12.47 -18.76 3.63
C ASP A 2 11.39 -19.43 4.50
N ALA A 3 10.38 -20.02 3.85
CA ALA A 3 9.27 -20.69 4.54
C ALA A 3 9.71 -21.95 5.33
N ALA A 4 10.93 -22.44 5.11
CA ALA A 4 11.48 -23.50 5.94
C ALA A 4 11.98 -23.00 7.32
N LYS A 5 12.17 -21.67 7.45
CA LYS A 5 12.68 -21.04 8.68
C LYS A 5 11.65 -20.17 9.39
N TYR A 6 10.64 -19.70 8.68
CA TYR A 6 9.66 -18.76 9.19
C TYR A 6 8.23 -19.22 8.93
N HIS A 7 7.36 -19.05 9.90
CA HIS A 7 5.93 -19.10 9.68
C HIS A 7 5.51 -17.79 8.98
N ILE A 8 5.10 -17.87 7.71
CA ILE A 8 4.71 -16.72 6.90
C ILE A 8 3.19 -16.61 6.96
N ILE A 9 2.71 -15.46 7.45
CA ILE A 9 1.29 -15.18 7.56
C ILE A 9 0.95 -14.06 6.56
N LEU A 10 0.02 -14.33 5.65
CA LEU A 10 -0.50 -13.38 4.68
C LEU A 10 -1.96 -13.09 5.05
N ILE A 11 -2.25 -11.84 5.39
CA ILE A 11 -3.57 -11.43 5.85
C ILE A 11 -4.19 -10.50 4.82
N ASP A 12 -5.35 -10.88 4.30
CA ASP A 12 -6.16 -9.95 3.52
C ASP A 12 -6.74 -8.89 4.47
N ALA A 13 -6.52 -7.62 4.15
CA ALA A 13 -7.07 -6.53 4.94
C ALA A 13 -8.60 -6.42 4.77
N ILE A 14 -9.29 -5.85 5.76
CA ILE A 14 -10.72 -5.51 5.62
C ILE A 14 -10.93 -4.76 4.30
N GLY A 15 -11.95 -5.16 3.56
CA GLY A 15 -12.30 -4.57 2.27
C GLY A 15 -11.54 -5.16 1.07
N THR A 16 -10.69 -6.19 1.26
CA THR A 16 -9.89 -6.80 0.20
C THR A 16 -9.88 -8.33 0.28
N GLY A 17 -9.55 -8.98 -0.83
CA GLY A 17 -9.35 -10.42 -0.91
C GLY A 17 -10.55 -11.22 -0.42
N GLU A 18 -10.30 -12.19 0.45
CA GLU A 18 -11.32 -13.03 1.08
C GLU A 18 -11.82 -12.45 2.42
N SER A 19 -11.25 -11.33 2.90
CA SER A 19 -11.78 -10.63 4.06
C SER A 19 -13.07 -9.89 3.75
N SER A 20 -13.91 -9.69 4.78
CA SER A 20 -15.21 -9.01 4.63
C SER A 20 -15.09 -7.68 3.89
N LYS A 21 -15.94 -7.45 2.92
CA LYS A 21 -15.96 -6.28 2.04
C LYS A 21 -17.38 -5.90 1.61
N PRO A 22 -17.61 -4.67 1.12
CA PRO A 22 -18.93 -4.20 0.69
C PRO A 22 -19.66 -5.14 -0.28
N SER A 23 -18.94 -5.73 -1.25
CA SER A 23 -19.52 -6.64 -2.26
C SER A 23 -20.03 -7.97 -1.71
N ASP A 24 -19.71 -8.34 -0.48
CA ASP A 24 -20.20 -9.57 0.17
C ASP A 24 -21.69 -9.50 0.59
N GLY A 25 -22.39 -8.43 0.21
CA GLY A 25 -23.84 -8.30 0.39
C GLY A 25 -24.30 -7.02 1.08
N LEU A 26 -23.48 -6.39 1.92
CA LEU A 26 -23.86 -5.16 2.61
C LEU A 26 -23.80 -3.92 1.72
N LYS A 27 -23.05 -3.96 0.63
CA LYS A 27 -22.91 -2.85 -0.32
C LYS A 27 -22.58 -1.54 0.42
N ALA A 28 -23.35 -0.46 0.16
CA ALA A 28 -23.19 0.84 0.81
C ALA A 28 -23.53 0.86 2.31
N SER A 29 -24.12 -0.20 2.84
CA SER A 29 -24.36 -0.37 4.27
C SER A 29 -23.20 -1.04 5.00
N PHE A 30 -22.13 -1.41 4.31
CA PHE A 30 -20.93 -1.94 4.93
C PHE A 30 -20.34 -0.89 5.90
N PRO A 31 -19.89 -1.28 7.11
CA PRO A 31 -19.30 -0.35 8.06
C PRO A 31 -18.12 0.41 7.47
N ARG A 32 -18.01 1.71 7.75
CA ARG A 32 -16.81 2.47 7.43
C ARG A 32 -15.64 1.96 8.25
N TYR A 33 -14.49 1.86 7.63
CA TYR A 33 -13.25 1.45 8.28
C TYR A 33 -12.10 2.32 7.76
N ASN A 34 -11.03 2.37 8.51
CA ASN A 34 -9.80 3.03 8.16
C ASN A 34 -8.59 2.10 8.34
N TYR A 35 -7.39 2.63 8.16
CA TYR A 35 -6.15 1.84 8.30
C TYR A 35 -5.89 1.44 9.76
N ASP A 36 -6.31 2.23 10.73
CA ASP A 36 -6.25 1.87 12.14
C ASP A 36 -7.12 0.66 12.47
N ASP A 37 -8.30 0.58 11.87
CA ASP A 37 -9.20 -0.58 12.01
C ASP A 37 -8.58 -1.82 11.36
N MET A 38 -7.98 -1.69 10.17
CA MET A 38 -7.27 -2.79 9.50
C MET A 38 -6.18 -3.36 10.39
N VAL A 39 -5.32 -2.50 10.93
CA VAL A 39 -4.21 -2.91 11.82
C VAL A 39 -4.74 -3.53 13.10
N THR A 40 -5.81 -2.97 13.69
CA THR A 40 -6.45 -3.53 14.89
C THR A 40 -7.03 -4.93 14.62
N ALA A 41 -7.71 -5.11 13.49
CA ALA A 41 -8.27 -6.41 13.11
C ALA A 41 -7.17 -7.46 12.88
N GLN A 42 -6.08 -7.09 12.21
CA GLN A 42 -4.91 -7.95 12.01
C GLN A 42 -4.26 -8.33 13.34
N TYR A 43 -4.09 -7.38 14.26
CA TYR A 43 -3.55 -7.64 15.59
C TYR A 43 -4.42 -8.63 16.37
N ARG A 44 -5.74 -8.45 16.36
CA ARG A 44 -6.68 -9.36 17.02
C ARG A 44 -6.69 -10.74 16.38
N LEU A 45 -6.59 -10.83 15.05
CA LEU A 45 -6.45 -12.12 14.38
C LEU A 45 -5.21 -12.88 14.86
N LEU A 46 -4.08 -12.18 14.97
CA LEU A 46 -2.83 -12.81 15.42
C LEU A 46 -2.91 -13.22 16.89
N THR A 47 -3.36 -12.34 17.77
CA THR A 47 -3.36 -12.57 19.22
C THR A 47 -4.50 -13.47 19.68
N GLU A 48 -5.74 -13.19 19.23
CA GLU A 48 -6.93 -13.91 19.68
C GLU A 48 -7.22 -15.14 18.81
N GLY A 49 -7.00 -15.04 17.48
CA GLY A 49 -7.31 -16.10 16.55
C GLY A 49 -6.20 -17.14 16.41
N LEU A 50 -4.95 -16.71 16.27
CA LEU A 50 -3.80 -17.56 16.05
C LEU A 50 -2.93 -17.77 17.30
N GLN A 51 -3.22 -17.05 18.38
CA GLN A 51 -2.47 -17.11 19.66
C GLN A 51 -0.97 -16.82 19.49
N ILE A 52 -0.65 -15.86 18.59
CA ILE A 52 0.71 -15.39 18.36
C ILE A 52 0.88 -14.11 19.17
N ASP A 53 1.83 -14.07 20.06
CA ASP A 53 2.13 -12.98 20.99
C ASP A 53 3.29 -12.10 20.56
N HIS A 54 4.08 -12.55 19.56
CA HIS A 54 5.21 -11.82 19.01
C HIS A 54 5.49 -12.19 17.55
N ILE A 55 5.97 -11.23 16.75
CA ILE A 55 6.31 -11.44 15.34
C ILE A 55 7.75 -11.01 15.07
N ARG A 56 8.45 -11.80 14.25
CA ARG A 56 9.82 -11.49 13.82
C ARG A 56 9.86 -10.21 12.96
N ALA A 57 8.97 -10.09 11.97
CA ALA A 57 8.94 -8.92 11.11
C ALA A 57 7.57 -8.72 10.49
N ILE A 58 7.19 -7.45 10.31
CA ILE A 58 6.03 -7.04 9.52
C ILE A 58 6.56 -6.36 8.25
N ILE A 59 6.09 -6.86 7.10
CA ILE A 59 6.49 -6.37 5.79
C ILE A 59 5.22 -5.96 5.03
N GLY A 60 5.18 -4.76 4.52
CA GLY A 60 4.02 -4.30 3.76
C GLY A 60 4.41 -3.41 2.59
N PHE A 61 3.66 -3.55 1.49
CA PHE A 61 3.82 -2.75 0.28
C PHE A 61 2.67 -1.75 0.15
N SER A 62 2.95 -0.50 -0.19
CA SER A 62 1.96 0.57 -0.44
C SER A 62 0.98 0.73 0.73
N MET A 63 -0.29 0.37 0.58
CA MET A 63 -1.26 0.31 1.68
C MET A 63 -0.73 -0.53 2.84
N GLY A 64 -0.18 -1.71 2.54
CA GLY A 64 0.48 -2.57 3.54
C GLY A 64 1.68 -1.89 4.19
N GLY A 65 2.45 -1.08 3.46
CA GLY A 65 3.55 -0.28 4.00
C GLY A 65 3.05 0.83 4.93
N MET A 66 1.94 1.48 4.61
CA MET A 66 1.29 2.45 5.49
C MET A 66 0.78 1.76 6.77
N ASN A 67 0.17 0.58 6.65
CA ASN A 67 -0.23 -0.23 7.80
C ASN A 67 0.98 -0.68 8.63
N THR A 68 2.11 -0.99 7.99
CA THR A 68 3.35 -1.37 8.68
C THR A 68 3.87 -0.25 9.59
N TRP A 69 3.80 1.01 9.15
CA TRP A 69 4.09 2.16 10.02
C TRP A 69 3.14 2.20 11.22
N LEU A 70 1.83 2.03 11.01
CA LEU A 70 0.84 2.02 12.09
C LEU A 70 1.05 0.86 13.06
N TRP A 71 1.46 -0.31 12.57
CA TRP A 71 1.82 -1.44 13.44
C TRP A 71 2.94 -1.09 14.41
N GLY A 72 4.03 -0.52 13.92
CA GLY A 72 5.15 -0.09 14.76
C GLY A 72 4.76 0.96 15.80
N ILE A 73 3.82 1.86 15.45
CA ILE A 73 3.31 2.91 16.34
C ILE A 73 2.38 2.33 17.40
N LYS A 74 1.40 1.52 17.01
CA LYS A 74 0.33 1.01 17.89
C LYS A 74 0.80 -0.10 18.80
N TYR A 75 1.69 -0.96 18.31
CA TYR A 75 2.13 -2.16 19.01
C TYR A 75 3.64 -2.28 19.09
N PRO A 76 4.34 -1.27 19.66
CA PRO A 76 5.81 -1.12 19.55
C PRO A 76 6.64 -2.27 20.14
N ASN A 77 6.03 -3.13 20.96
CA ASN A 77 6.70 -4.30 21.58
C ASN A 77 6.31 -5.63 20.92
N TYR A 78 5.48 -5.61 19.85
CA TYR A 78 4.90 -6.82 19.28
C TYR A 78 5.76 -7.44 18.17
N MET A 79 6.72 -6.70 17.64
CA MET A 79 7.59 -7.19 16.56
C MET A 79 9.04 -6.74 16.74
N ASP A 80 9.98 -7.53 16.18
CA ASP A 80 11.39 -7.17 16.18
C ASP A 80 11.72 -6.15 15.08
N ALA A 81 11.05 -6.27 13.91
CA ALA A 81 11.32 -5.43 12.76
C ALA A 81 10.06 -5.01 12.02
N ILE A 82 10.13 -3.83 11.37
CA ILE A 82 9.16 -3.38 10.37
C ILE A 82 9.85 -3.05 9.06
N VAL A 83 9.20 -3.42 7.93
CA VAL A 83 9.71 -3.14 6.59
C VAL A 83 8.59 -2.50 5.76
N PRO A 84 8.34 -1.19 5.94
CA PRO A 84 7.42 -0.45 5.10
C PRO A 84 8.02 -0.24 3.72
N MET A 85 7.30 -0.65 2.67
CA MET A 85 7.75 -0.57 1.28
C MET A 85 6.81 0.33 0.48
N ALA A 86 7.37 1.18 -0.38
CA ALA A 86 6.63 2.13 -1.21
C ALA A 86 5.61 2.94 -0.39
N ALA A 87 6.01 3.39 0.81
CA ALA A 87 5.17 4.09 1.76
C ALA A 87 5.97 5.04 2.64
N SER A 88 5.55 6.29 2.73
CA SER A 88 6.15 7.33 3.55
C SER A 88 5.33 7.57 4.82
N PRO A 89 5.97 7.82 5.98
CA PRO A 89 5.27 8.07 7.24
C PRO A 89 4.81 9.52 7.35
N CYS A 90 3.90 9.94 6.49
CA CYS A 90 3.29 11.27 6.53
C CYS A 90 1.77 11.19 6.39
N ALA A 91 1.10 12.25 6.87
CA ALA A 91 -0.33 12.38 6.69
C ALA A 91 -0.72 12.30 5.21
N MET A 92 -1.89 11.73 4.93
CA MET A 92 -2.42 11.67 3.57
C MET A 92 -2.69 13.08 3.06
N ASN A 93 -1.91 13.52 2.09
CA ASN A 93 -1.96 14.87 1.55
C ASN A 93 -1.52 14.95 0.08
N GLY A 94 -1.48 16.17 -0.45
CA GLY A 94 -0.90 16.51 -1.75
C GLY A 94 -1.44 15.67 -2.90
N ARG A 95 -0.57 15.34 -3.86
CA ARG A 95 -0.92 14.56 -5.05
C ARG A 95 -1.54 13.21 -4.69
N ASN A 96 -0.99 12.53 -3.69
CA ASN A 96 -1.46 11.21 -3.27
C ASN A 96 -2.93 11.25 -2.80
N TYR A 97 -3.31 12.23 -1.99
CA TYR A 97 -4.69 12.39 -1.57
C TYR A 97 -5.60 12.88 -2.70
N ILE A 98 -5.17 13.89 -3.47
CA ILE A 98 -5.96 14.45 -4.56
C ILE A 98 -6.35 13.38 -5.57
N THR A 99 -5.41 12.53 -5.99
CA THR A 99 -5.68 11.47 -6.96
C THR A 99 -6.63 10.40 -6.40
N ARG A 100 -6.52 10.04 -5.12
CA ARG A 100 -7.48 9.14 -4.43
C ARG A 100 -8.88 9.77 -4.35
N LYS A 101 -8.93 11.06 -4.06
CA LYS A 101 -10.20 11.81 -4.03
C LYS A 101 -10.88 11.86 -5.39
N PHE A 102 -10.12 11.96 -6.49
CA PHE A 102 -10.67 11.86 -7.84
C PHE A 102 -11.32 10.48 -8.09
N ILE A 103 -10.71 9.39 -7.63
CA ILE A 103 -11.32 8.06 -7.75
C ILE A 103 -12.66 8.02 -6.99
N SER A 104 -12.63 8.38 -5.72
CA SER A 104 -13.82 8.36 -4.86
C SER A 104 -14.95 9.24 -5.40
N ASP A 105 -14.62 10.46 -5.83
CA ASP A 105 -15.60 11.40 -6.36
C ASP A 105 -16.15 10.98 -7.73
N SER A 106 -15.34 10.40 -8.60
CA SER A 106 -15.82 9.90 -9.89
C SER A 106 -16.85 8.78 -9.72
N ILE A 107 -16.63 7.88 -8.78
CA ILE A 107 -17.60 6.83 -8.44
C ILE A 107 -18.88 7.45 -7.83
N ARG A 108 -18.72 8.31 -6.81
CA ARG A 108 -19.88 8.90 -6.10
C ARG A 108 -20.75 9.78 -6.95
N LYS A 109 -20.14 10.45 -7.95
CA LYS A 109 -20.84 11.34 -8.90
C LYS A 109 -21.39 10.62 -10.12
N ASP A 110 -21.05 9.35 -10.33
CA ASP A 110 -21.62 8.55 -11.40
C ASP A 110 -23.09 8.22 -11.09
N PRO A 111 -24.07 8.64 -11.94
CA PRO A 111 -25.47 8.29 -11.71
C PRO A 111 -25.71 6.78 -11.64
N ALA A 112 -24.90 5.96 -12.32
CA ALA A 112 -25.00 4.52 -12.32
C ALA A 112 -24.63 3.90 -10.95
N TRP A 113 -23.91 4.62 -10.09
CA TRP A 113 -23.56 4.14 -8.75
C TRP A 113 -24.78 4.02 -7.81
N GLN A 114 -25.83 4.83 -8.00
CA GLN A 114 -27.11 4.75 -7.29
C GLN A 114 -26.95 4.71 -5.74
N GLY A 115 -26.04 5.51 -5.20
CA GLY A 115 -25.77 5.51 -3.75
C GLY A 115 -25.17 4.20 -3.23
N GLY A 116 -24.55 3.40 -4.11
CA GLY A 116 -23.93 2.12 -3.80
C GLY A 116 -24.84 0.90 -3.98
N ASN A 117 -26.07 1.10 -4.54
CA ASN A 117 -27.03 0.01 -4.75
C ASN A 117 -27.21 -0.35 -6.25
N TYR A 118 -26.15 -0.14 -7.04
CA TYR A 118 -26.14 -0.46 -8.46
C TYR A 118 -26.36 -1.95 -8.75
N THR A 119 -26.88 -2.22 -9.93
CA THR A 119 -27.01 -3.58 -10.50
C THR A 119 -25.95 -3.89 -11.52
N GLU A 120 -25.41 -2.85 -12.17
CA GLU A 120 -24.28 -2.93 -13.09
C GLU A 120 -23.15 -2.03 -12.57
N GLN A 121 -21.91 -2.47 -12.74
CA GLN A 121 -20.73 -1.73 -12.26
C GLN A 121 -20.65 -0.34 -12.93
N PRO A 122 -20.52 0.74 -12.15
CA PRO A 122 -20.30 2.08 -12.69
C PRO A 122 -19.03 2.13 -13.54
N LYS A 123 -19.14 2.62 -14.78
CA LYS A 123 -17.98 2.72 -15.68
C LYS A 123 -16.92 3.71 -15.18
N SER A 124 -17.31 4.68 -14.38
CA SER A 124 -16.38 5.60 -13.70
C SER A 124 -15.35 4.91 -12.83
N ALA A 125 -15.71 3.78 -12.19
CA ALA A 125 -14.79 3.01 -11.37
C ALA A 125 -13.63 2.44 -12.21
N GLN A 126 -13.93 1.86 -13.37
CA GLN A 126 -12.91 1.38 -14.31
C GLN A 126 -12.04 2.53 -14.82
N PHE A 127 -12.67 3.61 -15.30
CA PHE A 127 -11.94 4.77 -15.84
C PHE A 127 -10.98 5.37 -14.81
N ALA A 128 -11.47 5.62 -13.61
CA ALA A 128 -10.68 6.21 -12.54
C ALA A 128 -9.51 5.32 -12.12
N THR A 129 -9.71 4.01 -12.07
CA THR A 129 -8.66 3.04 -11.74
C THR A 129 -7.58 3.00 -12.82
N ILE A 130 -7.97 2.96 -14.10
CA ILE A 130 -7.03 2.97 -15.23
C ILE A 130 -6.22 4.26 -15.22
N TYR A 131 -6.90 5.41 -15.12
CA TYR A 131 -6.24 6.71 -15.04
C TYR A 131 -5.23 6.78 -13.88
N TYR A 132 -5.65 6.37 -12.69
CA TYR A 132 -4.80 6.38 -11.50
C TYR A 132 -3.55 5.51 -11.68
N ASN A 133 -3.71 4.33 -12.29
CA ASN A 133 -2.59 3.43 -12.54
C ASN A 133 -1.57 4.05 -13.49
N PHE A 134 -2.00 4.65 -14.59
CA PHE A 134 -1.07 5.33 -15.50
C PHE A 134 -0.44 6.57 -14.88
N ALA A 135 -1.20 7.35 -14.10
CA ALA A 135 -0.73 8.61 -13.54
C ALA A 135 0.22 8.44 -12.33
N THR A 136 0.20 7.29 -11.65
CA THR A 136 0.90 7.19 -10.36
C THR A 136 1.61 5.86 -10.09
N ASN A 137 1.29 4.79 -10.82
CA ASN A 137 1.85 3.46 -10.55
C ASN A 137 3.11 3.17 -11.35
N LEU A 138 3.14 3.66 -12.59
CA LEU A 138 4.20 3.35 -13.55
C LEU A 138 5.26 4.45 -13.56
N GLY A 139 6.53 4.07 -13.68
CA GLY A 139 7.62 5.03 -13.82
C GLY A 139 7.57 5.73 -15.18
N THR A 140 7.88 7.03 -15.22
CA THR A 140 7.87 7.83 -16.44
C THR A 140 8.78 7.25 -17.54
N ALA A 141 9.98 6.80 -17.18
CA ALA A 141 10.91 6.19 -18.15
C ALA A 141 10.34 4.92 -18.78
N GLN A 142 9.67 4.09 -17.99
CA GLN A 142 8.99 2.88 -18.46
C GLN A 142 7.82 3.19 -19.38
N LEU A 143 7.05 4.22 -19.09
CA LEU A 143 5.95 4.65 -19.95
C LEU A 143 6.46 5.12 -21.29
N VAL A 144 7.49 5.97 -21.33
CA VAL A 144 8.12 6.43 -22.58
C VAL A 144 8.70 5.26 -23.39
N GLN A 145 9.30 4.29 -22.73
CA GLN A 145 9.83 3.10 -23.42
C GLN A 145 8.72 2.23 -24.03
N LYS A 146 7.60 2.05 -23.33
CA LYS A 146 6.48 1.21 -23.77
C LYS A 146 5.57 1.91 -24.78
N ALA A 147 5.51 3.21 -24.74
CA ALA A 147 4.69 4.06 -25.60
C ALA A 147 5.54 5.23 -26.13
N PRO A 148 6.50 4.96 -27.05
CA PRO A 148 7.42 5.98 -27.56
C PRO A 148 6.75 6.98 -28.52
N SER A 149 5.52 6.71 -28.98
CA SER A 149 4.72 7.65 -29.75
C SER A 149 3.25 7.67 -29.24
N TYR A 150 2.46 8.60 -29.80
CA TYR A 150 1.02 8.63 -29.48
C TYR A 150 0.28 7.39 -29.97
N VAL A 151 0.76 6.72 -30.98
CA VAL A 151 0.13 5.50 -31.53
C VAL A 151 0.19 4.37 -30.51
N GLU A 152 1.39 4.08 -29.97
CA GLU A 152 1.53 3.07 -28.93
C GLU A 152 0.86 3.48 -27.62
N ALA A 153 0.79 4.79 -27.32
CA ALA A 153 0.05 5.28 -26.15
C ALA A 153 -1.46 5.02 -26.30
N ASP A 154 -2.03 5.30 -27.49
CA ASP A 154 -3.45 5.02 -27.79
C ASP A 154 -3.73 3.50 -27.70
N GLU A 155 -2.87 2.66 -28.26
CA GLU A 155 -3.00 1.21 -28.15
C GLU A 155 -2.94 0.72 -26.70
N MET A 156 -2.01 1.26 -25.92
CA MET A 156 -1.87 0.90 -24.49
C MET A 156 -3.13 1.25 -23.68
N VAL A 157 -3.68 2.44 -23.89
CA VAL A 157 -4.92 2.89 -23.23
C VAL A 157 -6.11 2.05 -23.70
N ALA A 158 -6.24 1.82 -25.02
CA ALA A 158 -7.31 0.99 -25.57
C ALA A 158 -7.26 -0.45 -25.00
N LYS A 159 -6.07 -1.03 -24.89
CA LYS A 159 -5.87 -2.36 -24.28
C LYS A 159 -6.27 -2.39 -22.81
N ALA A 160 -5.96 -1.33 -22.05
CA ALA A 160 -6.36 -1.23 -20.65
C ALA A 160 -7.89 -1.21 -20.48
N PHE A 161 -8.60 -0.48 -21.35
CA PHE A 161 -10.07 -0.44 -21.34
C PHE A 161 -10.73 -1.72 -21.84
N ALA A 162 -10.08 -2.44 -22.76
CA ALA A 162 -10.59 -3.71 -23.29
C ALA A 162 -10.37 -4.89 -22.32
N ALA A 163 -9.51 -4.75 -21.34
CA ALA A 163 -9.28 -5.77 -20.33
C ALA A 163 -10.53 -5.96 -19.45
N PRO A 164 -10.86 -7.21 -19.05
CA PRO A 164 -11.95 -7.46 -18.13
C PRO A 164 -11.76 -6.65 -16.83
N TYR A 165 -12.79 -5.92 -16.43
CA TYR A 165 -12.81 -5.18 -15.17
C TYR A 165 -13.74 -5.89 -14.18
N THR A 166 -13.17 -6.54 -13.19
CA THR A 166 -13.88 -7.41 -12.24
C THR A 166 -13.98 -6.84 -10.84
N VAL A 167 -13.47 -5.61 -10.65
CA VAL A 167 -13.44 -5.01 -9.32
C VAL A 167 -14.75 -4.29 -9.03
N ASP A 168 -15.28 -4.50 -7.82
CA ASP A 168 -16.50 -3.87 -7.37
C ASP A 168 -16.29 -2.39 -7.01
N ALA A 169 -17.18 -1.52 -7.45
CA ALA A 169 -17.06 -0.08 -7.25
C ALA A 169 -17.14 0.34 -5.77
N ASN A 170 -17.95 -0.35 -4.97
CA ASN A 170 -18.01 -0.08 -3.53
C ASN A 170 -16.74 -0.55 -2.83
N ASP A 171 -16.18 -1.71 -3.19
CA ASP A 171 -14.94 -2.20 -2.60
C ASP A 171 -13.79 -1.21 -2.86
N ILE A 172 -13.68 -0.73 -4.10
CA ILE A 172 -12.71 0.33 -4.46
C ILE A 172 -12.95 1.61 -3.67
N LEU A 173 -14.20 2.07 -3.63
CA LEU A 173 -14.55 3.30 -2.94
C LEU A 173 -14.16 3.25 -1.46
N TYR A 174 -14.54 2.18 -0.77
CA TYR A 174 -14.23 1.99 0.63
C TYR A 174 -12.74 1.85 0.89
N GLN A 175 -12.03 1.08 0.06
CA GLN A 175 -10.58 0.92 0.16
C GLN A 175 -9.82 2.26 0.02
N TRP A 176 -10.21 3.11 -0.94
CA TRP A 176 -9.57 4.40 -1.12
C TRP A 176 -9.92 5.37 0.00
N GLU A 177 -11.19 5.38 0.45
CA GLU A 177 -11.64 6.23 1.54
C GLU A 177 -11.05 5.82 2.89
N ALA A 178 -10.76 4.55 3.11
CA ALA A 178 -10.10 4.05 4.32
C ALA A 178 -8.74 4.70 4.61
N SER A 179 -8.11 5.28 3.59
CA SER A 179 -6.82 5.96 3.73
C SER A 179 -6.92 7.44 4.07
N THR A 180 -8.13 8.02 4.08
CA THR A 180 -8.33 9.49 4.13
C THR A 180 -7.72 10.12 5.38
N ASP A 181 -7.85 9.48 6.52
CA ASP A 181 -7.37 9.96 7.81
C ASP A 181 -6.01 9.37 8.21
N PHE A 182 -5.34 8.65 7.29
CA PHE A 182 -4.01 8.14 7.57
C PHE A 182 -3.07 9.27 7.98
N ASN A 183 -2.62 9.19 9.21
CA ASN A 183 -1.65 10.12 9.79
C ASN A 183 -0.83 9.40 10.86
N PRO A 184 0.37 8.93 10.54
CA PRO A 184 1.19 8.11 11.43
C PRO A 184 1.89 8.96 12.50
N VAL A 185 1.13 9.71 13.29
CA VAL A 185 1.65 10.47 14.42
C VAL A 185 2.19 9.52 15.47
N GLY A 186 3.38 9.82 16.01
CA GLY A 186 4.00 9.00 17.05
C GLY A 186 5.00 7.98 16.51
N TYR A 187 5.37 8.04 15.22
CA TYR A 187 6.39 7.15 14.65
C TYR A 187 7.74 7.24 15.41
N GLN A 188 8.00 8.35 16.12
CA GLN A 188 9.18 8.52 16.97
C GLN A 188 9.25 7.50 18.14
N ASN A 189 8.11 6.86 18.46
CA ASN A 189 8.04 5.87 19.53
C ASN A 189 8.20 4.42 19.04
N ILE A 190 8.42 4.20 17.75
CA ILE A 190 8.66 2.87 17.19
C ILE A 190 9.95 2.30 17.78
N LYS A 191 9.87 1.07 18.30
CA LYS A 191 10.99 0.35 18.93
C LYS A 191 11.61 -0.70 18.02
N ALA A 192 10.80 -1.24 17.11
CA ALA A 192 11.22 -2.25 16.14
C ALA A 192 12.32 -1.67 15.23
N ASP A 193 13.27 -2.51 14.82
CA ASP A 193 14.22 -2.13 13.78
C ASP A 193 13.51 -1.81 12.46
N ILE A 194 13.98 -0.81 11.73
CA ILE A 194 13.27 -0.28 10.56
C ILE A 194 14.14 -0.39 9.31
N LEU A 195 13.60 -1.04 8.27
CA LEU A 195 14.11 -0.94 6.90
C LEU A 195 13.04 -0.38 5.99
N VAL A 196 13.15 0.88 5.59
CA VAL A 196 12.28 1.45 4.55
C VAL A 196 12.81 1.06 3.17
N ILE A 197 11.94 0.58 2.28
CA ILE A 197 12.31 0.25 0.90
C ILE A 197 11.45 1.07 -0.06
N ASN A 198 12.07 2.01 -0.76
CA ASN A 198 11.40 2.86 -1.74
C ASN A 198 12.13 2.84 -3.09
N SER A 199 11.48 3.32 -4.14
CA SER A 199 12.07 3.56 -5.46
C SER A 199 12.20 5.06 -5.73
N ALA A 200 13.32 5.45 -6.33
CA ALA A 200 13.59 6.84 -6.65
C ALA A 200 12.66 7.45 -7.71
N ASP A 201 11.95 6.60 -8.45
CA ASP A 201 10.96 6.99 -9.47
C ASP A 201 9.49 6.78 -9.00
N ASP A 202 9.26 6.63 -7.69
CA ASP A 202 7.91 6.48 -7.15
C ASP A 202 7.19 7.83 -7.04
N GLU A 203 6.25 8.09 -7.93
CA GLU A 203 5.43 9.32 -7.96
C GLU A 203 4.50 9.50 -6.73
N ARG A 204 4.23 8.42 -5.99
CA ARG A 204 3.42 8.49 -4.76
C ARG A 204 4.24 8.82 -3.52
N ASN A 205 5.54 8.49 -3.55
CA ASN A 205 6.48 8.71 -2.46
C ASN A 205 7.73 9.44 -2.99
N PRO A 206 7.59 10.67 -3.50
CA PRO A 206 8.68 11.38 -4.16
C PRO A 206 9.81 11.68 -3.16
N ILE A 207 11.01 11.23 -3.51
CA ILE A 207 12.19 11.28 -2.64
C ILE A 207 12.64 12.72 -2.34
N GLU A 208 12.37 13.66 -3.23
CA GLU A 208 12.71 15.08 -3.06
C GLU A 208 12.01 15.74 -1.86
N LEU A 209 10.94 15.13 -1.35
CA LEU A 209 10.28 15.61 -0.13
C LEU A 209 11.00 15.21 1.14
N GLY A 210 11.98 14.30 1.08
CA GLY A 210 12.81 13.88 2.21
C GLY A 210 12.05 13.28 3.40
N VAL A 211 10.81 12.80 3.20
CA VAL A 211 9.90 12.39 4.29
C VAL A 211 10.48 11.22 5.07
N CYS A 212 10.96 10.18 4.40
CA CYS A 212 11.50 8.99 5.08
C CYS A 212 12.79 9.32 5.81
N ALA A 213 13.71 10.04 5.17
CA ALA A 213 14.97 10.46 5.80
C ALA A 213 14.74 11.30 7.06
N LYS A 214 13.80 12.26 7.00
CA LYS A 214 13.39 13.04 8.16
C LYS A 214 12.85 12.16 9.29
N ALA A 215 11.92 11.26 8.98
CA ALA A 215 11.32 10.39 9.98
C ALA A 215 12.35 9.48 10.64
N LEU A 216 13.22 8.84 9.87
CA LEU A 216 14.29 7.99 10.41
C LEU A 216 15.25 8.76 11.30
N ASN A 217 15.57 9.99 10.94
CA ASN A 217 16.38 10.87 11.79
C ASN A 217 15.68 11.23 13.11
N GLU A 218 14.37 11.48 13.09
CA GLU A 218 13.57 11.77 14.30
C GLU A 218 13.39 10.54 15.19
N ILE A 219 13.29 9.34 14.59
CA ILE A 219 13.24 8.05 15.31
C ILE A 219 14.60 7.75 15.96
N GLY A 220 15.69 8.14 15.31
CA GLY A 220 17.07 7.92 15.77
C GLY A 220 17.64 6.55 15.44
N HIS A 221 16.88 5.66 14.77
CA HIS A 221 17.35 4.38 14.28
C HIS A 221 16.59 3.96 13.01
N GLY A 222 17.09 2.93 12.33
CA GLY A 222 16.53 2.45 11.06
C GLY A 222 17.30 2.97 9.85
N THR A 223 17.01 2.36 8.70
CA THR A 223 17.68 2.65 7.43
C THR A 223 16.68 2.73 6.29
N GLU A 224 17.01 3.51 5.26
CA GLU A 224 16.28 3.51 4.00
C GLU A 224 17.15 2.86 2.91
N PHE A 225 16.60 1.87 2.24
CA PHE A 225 17.14 1.32 1.02
C PHE A 225 16.37 1.90 -0.17
N LEU A 226 16.96 2.90 -0.80
CA LEU A 226 16.39 3.55 -1.97
C LEU A 226 16.88 2.83 -3.24
N ILE A 227 15.95 2.23 -3.99
CA ILE A 227 16.23 1.63 -5.29
C ILE A 227 16.41 2.77 -6.30
N PRO A 228 17.61 2.93 -6.92
CA PRO A 228 17.84 4.00 -7.88
C PRO A 228 16.97 3.82 -9.14
N ALA A 229 16.42 4.91 -9.64
CA ALA A 229 15.65 4.90 -10.88
C ALA A 229 16.49 4.38 -12.06
N GLY A 230 15.91 3.53 -12.89
CA GLY A 230 16.64 2.93 -13.98
C GLY A 230 15.75 2.06 -14.91
N PRO A 231 16.36 1.34 -15.85
CA PRO A 231 15.61 0.55 -16.83
C PRO A 231 14.82 -0.61 -16.22
N ASN A 232 15.18 -1.04 -15.01
CA ASN A 232 14.53 -2.15 -14.31
C ASN A 232 13.52 -1.67 -13.24
N THR A 233 13.33 -0.36 -13.07
CA THR A 233 12.36 0.19 -12.15
C THR A 233 11.07 0.55 -12.88
N ASN A 234 9.97 0.59 -12.14
CA ASN A 234 8.64 0.83 -12.67
C ASN A 234 7.81 1.68 -11.69
N GLY A 235 8.35 2.81 -11.27
CA GLY A 235 7.67 3.73 -10.36
C GLY A 235 7.26 3.06 -9.05
N HIS A 236 6.03 3.30 -8.62
CA HIS A 236 5.46 2.72 -7.41
C HIS A 236 5.48 1.19 -7.39
N ALA A 237 5.37 0.56 -8.55
CA ALA A 237 5.38 -0.90 -8.68
C ALA A 237 6.79 -1.53 -8.63
N THR A 238 7.85 -0.75 -8.52
CA THR A 238 9.24 -1.24 -8.48
C THR A 238 9.46 -2.25 -7.35
N THR A 239 8.89 -2.01 -6.19
CA THR A 239 9.07 -2.87 -5.01
C THR A 239 8.39 -4.23 -5.12
N PHE A 240 7.53 -4.48 -6.13
CA PHE A 240 7.04 -5.82 -6.44
C PHE A 240 8.15 -6.74 -7.00
N ASN A 241 9.24 -6.17 -7.52
CA ASN A 241 10.37 -6.95 -7.99
C ASN A 241 11.37 -7.21 -6.85
N ALA A 242 11.20 -8.32 -6.15
CA ALA A 242 12.05 -8.69 -5.02
C ALA A 242 13.54 -8.80 -5.37
N ASN A 243 13.90 -9.02 -6.63
CA ASN A 243 15.32 -9.08 -7.04
C ASN A 243 16.04 -7.75 -6.82
N LEU A 244 15.33 -6.63 -6.73
CA LEU A 244 15.92 -5.32 -6.54
C LEU A 244 16.23 -4.99 -5.08
N TRP A 245 15.68 -5.75 -4.11
CA TRP A 245 15.81 -5.43 -2.68
C TRP A 245 16.03 -6.64 -1.76
N LYS A 246 15.88 -7.88 -2.26
CA LYS A 246 15.98 -9.10 -1.44
C LYS A 246 17.27 -9.22 -0.65
N ASP A 247 18.41 -8.78 -1.23
CA ASP A 247 19.72 -8.89 -0.58
C ASP A 247 19.85 -7.87 0.56
N ALA A 248 19.37 -6.63 0.36
CA ALA A 248 19.30 -5.62 1.41
C ALA A 248 18.39 -6.07 2.57
N PHE A 249 17.22 -6.66 2.25
CA PHE A 249 16.34 -7.24 3.25
C PHE A 249 16.99 -8.41 3.99
N ALA A 250 17.67 -9.31 3.28
CA ALA A 250 18.32 -10.47 3.91
C ALA A 250 19.44 -10.05 4.87
N GLU A 251 20.23 -9.05 4.52
CA GLU A 251 21.25 -8.49 5.38
C GLU A 251 20.63 -7.78 6.60
N PHE A 252 19.59 -6.98 6.39
CA PHE A 252 18.86 -6.31 7.45
C PHE A 252 18.33 -7.32 8.49
N ILE A 253 17.51 -8.28 8.07
CA ILE A 253 16.83 -9.20 8.99
C ILE A 253 17.80 -10.11 9.77
N LYS A 254 18.98 -10.38 9.19
CA LYS A 254 20.04 -11.13 9.85
C LYS A 254 20.63 -10.39 11.05
N ASN A 255 20.69 -9.05 10.96
CA ASN A 255 21.28 -8.18 11.96
C ASN A 255 20.26 -7.69 13.01
N VAL A 256 18.95 -7.85 12.76
CA VAL A 256 17.92 -7.53 13.76
C VAL A 256 18.05 -8.47 14.95
N PRO A 257 18.16 -7.97 16.19
CA PRO A 257 18.13 -8.82 17.37
C PRO A 257 16.85 -9.65 17.46
N HIS A 258 16.92 -10.85 18.02
CA HIS A 258 15.72 -11.56 18.42
C HIS A 258 15.21 -10.95 19.72
N GLY A 259 13.94 -10.53 19.75
CA GLY A 259 13.29 -10.12 20.99
C GLY A 259 13.40 -11.24 22.03
N ASN A 260 13.48 -10.87 23.30
CA ASN A 260 13.45 -11.85 24.36
C ASN A 260 12.14 -12.65 24.28
N GLN A 261 12.25 -13.91 23.91
CA GLN A 261 11.19 -14.91 24.04
C GLN A 261 10.83 -15.13 25.49
#